data_83a7388fcb10f3ecfe37759d93488d76
#
_entry.id   83a7388fcb10f3ecfe37759d93488d76
#
_cell.length_a   1.000
_cell.length_b   1.000
_cell.length_c   1.000
_cell.angle_alpha   90.00
_cell.angle_beta   90.00
_cell.angle_gamma   90.00
#
_symmetry.space_group_name_H-M   'P 1'
#
loop_
_entity.id
_entity.type
_entity.pdbx_description
1 polymer ?
#
loop_
_entity_poly.entity_id
_entity_poly.type
_entity_poly.pdbx_seq_one_letter_code
_entity_poly.pdbx_strand_id
1 'polypeptide(L)'
;GNGTKLTWGGLAQGLDLVVSTARLNQVIDHAIGDMTLTAQAGVIVSPLQAQLAEHQQFLAVDPAYPAQATLGGVVATADTGSRRQRYGGVRDMLIGISFIRYDGQLAKAGGRVVKNVAGYDLMKLMTGAYGTLGVISQLTFRLYPVQETSRTVVLSGPATELRPLMATLGRSPLTPVAFDLLSPALAASLGLKAEFALAIRFQAIAPGVTEQVERLQTLVPEPLTPILLTDQDDQTFWPQIQAALFPDPPRDATAIVVKLGLRPTAVVDSLECLERLAPDLALGCVHATSGIGTVRLTGDLATVAVVEALRSRCQEWGGYLTVLEAPKALKQILDVWGYSGNALPLMQALKDQFDPYRRLSPGRFVGGL
;
A
#
# COMPACT_ATOMS: atom_id res chain seq x y z
N GLY A 1 -10.51 14.86 -1.06
CA GLY A 1 -10.85 13.81 -2.04
C GLY A 1 -12.16 13.12 -1.68
N ASN A 2 -12.33 11.89 -2.13
CA ASN A 2 -13.59 11.14 -1.97
C ASN A 2 -13.75 10.45 -0.60
N GLY A 3 -12.86 10.69 0.36
CA GLY A 3 -13.01 10.19 1.73
C GLY A 3 -12.68 8.72 1.96
N THR A 4 -12.16 7.98 0.96
CA THR A 4 -11.88 6.53 1.08
C THR A 4 -10.97 6.14 2.24
N LYS A 5 -10.12 7.07 2.71
CA LYS A 5 -9.15 6.85 3.77
C LYS A 5 -9.34 7.80 4.97
N LEU A 6 -10.55 8.38 5.13
CA LEU A 6 -10.85 9.21 6.30
C LEU A 6 -10.84 8.42 7.61
N THR A 7 -11.06 7.13 7.53
CA THR A 7 -10.97 6.21 8.68
C THR A 7 -9.53 5.81 9.00
N TRP A 8 -8.55 6.04 8.13
CA TRP A 8 -7.15 5.70 8.41
C TRP A 8 -6.50 6.68 9.38
N GLY A 9 -5.56 6.18 10.19
CA GLY A 9 -4.91 6.98 11.24
C GLY A 9 -5.79 7.24 12.46
N GLY A 10 -5.35 8.18 13.30
CA GLY A 10 -6.06 8.58 14.52
C GLY A 10 -7.42 9.23 14.25
N LEU A 11 -8.24 9.33 15.26
CA LEU A 11 -9.51 10.05 15.20
C LEU A 11 -9.25 11.55 15.17
N ALA A 12 -9.81 12.23 14.18
CA ALA A 12 -9.75 13.69 14.12
C ALA A 12 -10.53 14.29 15.30
N GLN A 13 -10.00 15.36 15.89
CA GLN A 13 -10.54 16.04 17.08
C GLN A 13 -10.82 17.50 16.77
N GLY A 14 -11.89 18.06 17.35
CA GLY A 14 -12.17 19.50 17.33
C GLY A 14 -12.26 20.08 15.91
N LEU A 15 -12.96 19.42 14.99
CA LEU A 15 -13.08 19.88 13.61
C LEU A 15 -14.16 20.94 13.45
N ASP A 16 -13.76 22.14 12.99
CA ASP A 16 -14.69 23.21 12.63
C ASP A 16 -15.06 23.17 11.14
N LEU A 17 -14.15 22.67 10.28
CA LEU A 17 -14.30 22.70 8.83
C LEU A 17 -13.75 21.43 8.19
N VAL A 18 -14.44 20.95 7.15
CA VAL A 18 -13.97 19.88 6.26
C VAL A 18 -13.71 20.45 4.87
N VAL A 19 -12.45 20.40 4.44
CA VAL A 19 -12.04 20.88 3.11
C VAL A 19 -12.09 19.73 2.11
N SER A 20 -12.93 19.82 1.08
CA SER A 20 -13.01 18.86 0.01
C SER A 20 -12.13 19.27 -1.17
N THR A 21 -11.27 18.34 -1.64
CA THR A 21 -10.46 18.50 -2.88
C THR A 21 -11.12 17.82 -4.08
N ALA A 22 -12.37 17.38 -4.00
CA ALA A 22 -13.05 16.65 -5.08
C ALA A 22 -13.18 17.48 -6.38
N ARG A 23 -13.26 18.81 -6.27
CA ARG A 23 -13.31 19.73 -7.42
C ARG A 23 -11.92 20.00 -8.06
N LEU A 24 -10.83 19.59 -7.42
CA LEU A 24 -9.48 19.61 -7.98
C LEU A 24 -9.23 18.30 -8.73
N ASN A 25 -9.90 18.08 -9.85
CA ASN A 25 -10.00 16.78 -10.53
C ASN A 25 -9.51 16.80 -12.00
N GLN A 26 -8.65 17.76 -12.34
CA GLN A 26 -8.14 17.89 -13.71
C GLN A 26 -6.75 17.27 -13.84
N VAL A 27 -6.51 16.57 -14.95
CA VAL A 27 -5.19 16.29 -15.49
C VAL A 27 -4.68 17.59 -16.12
N ILE A 28 -3.61 18.14 -15.57
CA ILE A 28 -3.05 19.42 -16.01
C ILE A 28 -2.13 19.22 -17.21
N ASP A 29 -1.35 18.15 -17.19
CA ASP A 29 -0.40 17.84 -18.24
C ASP A 29 -0.02 16.36 -18.23
N HIS A 30 0.01 15.75 -19.40
CA HIS A 30 0.51 14.42 -19.64
C HIS A 30 1.59 14.48 -20.72
N ALA A 31 2.84 14.65 -20.30
CA ALA A 31 3.99 14.67 -21.20
C ALA A 31 4.39 13.23 -21.57
N ILE A 32 3.75 12.71 -22.63
CA ILE A 32 3.87 11.30 -23.06
C ILE A 32 5.33 10.94 -23.33
N GLY A 33 6.08 11.79 -24.03
CA GLY A 33 7.49 11.55 -24.38
C GLY A 33 8.43 11.52 -23.17
N ASP A 34 8.10 12.29 -22.12
CA ASP A 34 8.89 12.37 -20.88
C ASP A 34 8.41 11.38 -19.82
N MET A 35 7.34 10.64 -20.08
CA MET A 35 6.68 9.74 -19.13
C MET A 35 6.38 10.44 -17.78
N THR A 36 5.82 11.63 -17.84
CA THR A 36 5.43 12.40 -16.66
C THR A 36 3.99 12.84 -16.71
N LEU A 37 3.35 12.87 -15.56
CA LEU A 37 1.98 13.29 -15.36
C LEU A 37 1.90 14.37 -14.31
N THR A 38 1.25 15.49 -14.60
CA THR A 38 0.86 16.49 -13.60
C THR A 38 -0.66 16.52 -13.50
N ALA A 39 -1.19 16.28 -12.31
CA ALA A 39 -2.62 16.23 -12.06
C ALA A 39 -2.99 16.88 -10.72
N GLN A 40 -4.21 17.35 -10.60
CA GLN A 40 -4.76 17.85 -9.36
C GLN A 40 -5.04 16.73 -8.36
N ALA A 41 -5.03 17.04 -7.08
CA ALA A 41 -5.08 16.06 -5.99
C ALA A 41 -6.39 15.24 -5.91
N GLY A 42 -7.49 15.74 -6.46
CA GLY A 42 -8.79 15.08 -6.49
C GLY A 42 -9.01 14.14 -7.68
N VAL A 43 -8.05 14.01 -8.60
CA VAL A 43 -8.14 13.04 -9.72
C VAL A 43 -8.21 11.62 -9.16
N ILE A 44 -9.18 10.83 -9.64
CA ILE A 44 -9.42 9.44 -9.21
C ILE A 44 -8.46 8.50 -9.96
N VAL A 45 -7.92 7.51 -9.24
CA VAL A 45 -6.87 6.61 -9.75
C VAL A 45 -7.34 5.75 -10.93
N SER A 46 -8.49 5.05 -10.82
CA SER A 46 -8.91 4.12 -11.88
C SER A 46 -9.21 4.80 -13.22
N PRO A 47 -10.01 5.88 -13.29
CA PRO A 47 -10.20 6.59 -14.54
C PRO A 47 -8.90 7.14 -15.14
N LEU A 48 -7.99 7.63 -14.28
CA LEU A 48 -6.68 8.08 -14.73
C LEU A 48 -5.87 6.94 -15.35
N GLN A 49 -5.85 5.77 -14.73
CA GLN A 49 -5.15 4.60 -15.27
C GLN A 49 -5.69 4.21 -16.67
N ALA A 50 -7.01 4.28 -16.87
CA ALA A 50 -7.62 4.03 -18.18
C ALA A 50 -7.14 5.06 -19.23
N GLN A 51 -7.10 6.34 -18.88
CA GLN A 51 -6.60 7.41 -19.76
C GLN A 51 -5.10 7.21 -20.10
N LEU A 52 -4.27 6.85 -19.12
CA LEU A 52 -2.84 6.62 -19.36
C LEU A 52 -2.59 5.39 -20.25
N ALA A 53 -3.42 4.35 -20.11
CA ALA A 53 -3.32 3.13 -20.92
C ALA A 53 -3.54 3.36 -22.41
N GLU A 54 -4.31 4.40 -22.82
CA GLU A 54 -4.47 4.81 -24.22
C GLU A 54 -3.13 5.18 -24.89
N HIS A 55 -2.16 5.59 -24.06
CA HIS A 55 -0.80 5.94 -24.48
C HIS A 55 0.24 4.88 -24.07
N GLN A 56 -0.19 3.65 -23.76
CA GLN A 56 0.67 2.55 -23.32
C GLN A 56 1.53 2.92 -22.08
N GLN A 57 0.98 3.74 -21.18
CA GLN A 57 1.63 4.18 -19.95
C GLN A 57 0.75 3.88 -18.75
N PHE A 58 1.34 3.83 -17.58
CA PHE A 58 0.61 3.69 -16.32
C PHE A 58 1.35 4.34 -15.15
N LEU A 59 0.61 4.74 -14.14
CA LEU A 59 1.13 5.13 -12.83
C LEU A 59 1.24 3.87 -11.97
N ALA A 60 2.44 3.53 -11.52
CA ALA A 60 2.72 2.25 -10.85
C ALA A 60 2.24 2.19 -9.38
N VAL A 61 1.04 2.70 -9.10
CA VAL A 61 0.35 2.60 -7.82
C VAL A 61 -0.82 1.64 -7.90
N ASP A 62 -1.05 0.90 -6.82
CA ASP A 62 -2.15 -0.03 -6.63
C ASP A 62 -2.78 0.19 -5.23
N PRO A 63 -3.40 1.36 -5.01
CA PRO A 63 -3.91 1.73 -3.70
C PRO A 63 -5.21 0.98 -3.34
N ALA A 64 -5.55 0.96 -2.05
CA ALA A 64 -6.88 0.56 -1.60
C ALA A 64 -7.97 1.43 -2.25
N TYR A 65 -9.10 0.80 -2.61
CA TYR A 65 -10.27 1.47 -3.21
C TYR A 65 -9.96 2.24 -4.50
N PRO A 66 -9.30 1.67 -5.51
CA PRO A 66 -8.79 2.40 -6.67
C PRO A 66 -9.87 3.12 -7.48
N ALA A 67 -11.11 2.60 -7.49
CA ALA A 67 -12.26 3.20 -8.18
C ALA A 67 -12.71 4.54 -7.55
N GLN A 68 -12.33 4.80 -6.31
CA GLN A 68 -12.75 6.01 -5.57
C GLN A 68 -11.55 6.78 -5.01
N ALA A 69 -10.38 6.15 -4.82
CA ALA A 69 -9.20 6.78 -4.28
C ALA A 69 -8.71 7.92 -5.17
N THR A 70 -8.41 9.06 -4.55
CA THR A 70 -7.82 10.22 -5.25
C THR A 70 -6.31 10.24 -5.10
N LEU A 71 -5.60 10.81 -6.07
CA LEU A 71 -4.14 10.95 -6.03
C LEU A 71 -3.64 11.61 -4.73
N GLY A 72 -4.29 12.70 -4.31
CA GLY A 72 -3.97 13.37 -3.06
C GLY A 72 -4.17 12.49 -1.83
N GLY A 73 -5.23 11.66 -1.81
CA GLY A 73 -5.47 10.69 -0.75
C GLY A 73 -4.41 9.59 -0.70
N VAL A 74 -4.00 9.07 -1.85
CA VAL A 74 -2.93 8.06 -1.98
C VAL A 74 -1.60 8.61 -1.46
N VAL A 75 -1.22 9.83 -1.87
CA VAL A 75 0.01 10.48 -1.39
C VAL A 75 -0.08 10.78 0.10
N ALA A 76 -1.18 11.38 0.57
CA ALA A 76 -1.34 11.76 1.97
C ALA A 76 -1.27 10.55 2.93
N THR A 77 -1.60 9.34 2.49
CA THR A 77 -1.57 8.11 3.31
C THR A 77 -0.41 7.17 2.98
N ALA A 78 0.43 7.53 2.00
CA ALA A 78 1.50 6.67 1.48
C ALA A 78 1.00 5.26 1.12
N ASP A 79 -0.19 5.19 0.51
CA ASP A 79 -0.86 3.93 0.21
C ASP A 79 -0.26 3.27 -1.03
N THR A 80 0.23 2.06 -0.86
CA THR A 80 0.87 1.25 -1.91
C THR A 80 0.60 -0.22 -1.68
N GLY A 81 0.40 -0.98 -2.76
CA GLY A 81 0.22 -2.42 -2.76
C GLY A 81 1.45 -3.17 -3.30
N SER A 82 1.19 -4.30 -3.94
CA SER A 82 2.16 -5.31 -4.39
C SER A 82 3.15 -4.80 -5.44
N ARG A 83 2.74 -3.82 -6.28
CA ARG A 83 3.62 -3.18 -7.28
C ARG A 83 4.84 -2.49 -6.68
N ARG A 84 4.80 -2.22 -5.36
CA ARG A 84 5.94 -1.70 -4.62
C ARG A 84 7.20 -2.54 -4.81
N GLN A 85 7.06 -3.84 -5.03
CA GLN A 85 8.16 -4.76 -5.28
C GLN A 85 9.11 -4.27 -6.38
N ARG A 86 8.56 -3.81 -7.49
CA ARG A 86 9.32 -3.38 -8.67
C ARG A 86 9.51 -1.87 -8.74
N TYR A 87 8.50 -1.11 -8.37
CA TYR A 87 8.41 0.32 -8.67
C TYR A 87 8.67 1.23 -7.46
N GLY A 88 8.80 0.64 -6.26
CA GLY A 88 8.89 1.42 -5.03
C GLY A 88 7.53 1.92 -4.53
N GLY A 89 7.53 2.75 -3.52
CA GLY A 89 6.33 3.38 -2.98
C GLY A 89 5.91 4.63 -3.78
N VAL A 90 4.74 5.16 -3.47
CA VAL A 90 4.23 6.39 -4.11
C VAL A 90 5.21 7.56 -4.02
N ARG A 91 5.97 7.63 -2.92
CA ARG A 91 7.04 8.61 -2.68
C ARG A 91 8.16 8.55 -3.70
N ASP A 92 8.46 7.37 -4.23
CA ASP A 92 9.56 7.14 -5.17
C ASP A 92 9.17 7.53 -6.60
N MET A 93 7.87 7.65 -6.88
CA MET A 93 7.31 8.07 -8.16
C MET A 93 6.94 9.57 -8.18
N LEU A 94 6.73 10.17 -7.01
CA LEU A 94 6.33 11.57 -6.87
C LEU A 94 7.54 12.49 -7.07
N ILE A 95 7.55 13.27 -8.16
CA ILE A 95 8.66 14.16 -8.53
C ILE A 95 8.35 15.64 -8.35
N GLY A 96 7.08 16.00 -8.11
CA GLY A 96 6.67 17.36 -7.81
C GLY A 96 5.37 17.40 -7.02
N ILE A 97 5.24 18.40 -6.16
CA ILE A 97 4.06 18.64 -5.32
C ILE A 97 3.76 20.13 -5.19
N SER A 98 2.47 20.45 -5.19
CA SER A 98 1.97 21.76 -4.74
C SER A 98 0.98 21.53 -3.60
N PHE A 99 1.09 22.32 -2.54
CA PHE A 99 0.18 22.23 -1.40
C PHE A 99 -0.07 23.61 -0.78
N ILE A 100 -1.19 23.76 -0.12
CA ILE A 100 -1.59 24.99 0.57
C ILE A 100 -1.18 24.83 2.05
N ARG A 101 -0.45 25.81 2.54
CA ARG A 101 0.03 25.91 3.92
C ARG A 101 -1.09 26.39 4.85
N TYR A 102 -0.84 26.31 6.16
CA TYR A 102 -1.77 26.79 7.21
C TYR A 102 -2.14 28.27 7.08
N ASP A 103 -1.29 29.10 6.47
CA ASP A 103 -1.46 30.53 6.23
C ASP A 103 -2.15 30.85 4.88
N GLY A 104 -2.62 29.83 4.17
CA GLY A 104 -3.27 29.95 2.86
C GLY A 104 -2.32 30.14 1.67
N GLN A 105 -1.02 30.21 1.88
CA GLN A 105 -0.05 30.36 0.81
C GLN A 105 0.17 29.03 0.07
N LEU A 106 0.32 29.13 -1.26
CA LEU A 106 0.68 28.01 -2.12
C LEU A 106 2.19 27.78 -2.09
N ALA A 107 2.59 26.61 -1.60
CA ALA A 107 3.98 26.14 -1.65
C ALA A 107 4.14 25.08 -2.75
N LYS A 108 5.33 25.05 -3.35
CA LYS A 108 5.71 24.06 -4.39
C LYS A 108 7.09 23.50 -4.09
N ALA A 109 7.28 22.21 -4.41
CA ALA A 109 8.55 21.54 -4.34
C ALA A 109 8.67 20.52 -5.48
N GLY A 110 9.91 20.29 -5.98
CA GLY A 110 10.14 19.45 -7.13
C GLY A 110 9.66 20.08 -8.43
N GLY A 111 9.42 19.28 -9.45
CA GLY A 111 9.01 19.74 -10.78
C GLY A 111 8.85 18.57 -11.74
N ARG A 112 8.89 18.84 -13.05
CA ARG A 112 8.75 17.81 -14.11
C ARG A 112 10.05 17.06 -14.42
N VAL A 113 11.17 17.47 -13.85
CA VAL A 113 12.48 16.82 -14.07
C VAL A 113 12.70 15.75 -13.01
N VAL A 114 13.09 14.56 -13.44
CA VAL A 114 13.34 13.42 -12.55
C VAL A 114 14.49 13.67 -11.57
N LYS A 115 15.48 14.46 -11.97
CA LYS A 115 16.62 14.85 -11.11
C LYS A 115 16.51 16.31 -10.73
N ASN A 116 15.91 16.59 -9.58
CA ASN A 116 15.90 17.89 -8.95
C ASN A 116 16.87 17.88 -7.76
N VAL A 117 17.90 18.72 -7.81
CA VAL A 117 18.93 18.84 -6.76
C VAL A 117 18.84 20.16 -5.97
N ALA A 118 17.87 21.02 -6.32
CA ALA A 118 17.66 22.31 -5.66
C ALA A 118 16.49 22.23 -4.65
N GLY A 119 16.74 22.69 -3.44
CA GLY A 119 15.73 22.77 -2.38
C GLY A 119 15.50 21.45 -1.62
N TYR A 120 14.59 21.51 -0.63
CA TYR A 120 14.23 20.35 0.16
C TYR A 120 13.23 19.45 -0.58
N ASP A 121 13.36 18.14 -0.39
CA ASP A 121 12.45 17.14 -0.93
C ASP A 121 11.16 17.07 -0.09
N LEU A 122 10.30 18.08 -0.25
CA LEU A 122 9.02 18.14 0.46
C LEU A 122 8.02 17.07 -0.05
N MET A 123 8.24 16.47 -1.22
CA MET A 123 7.43 15.34 -1.69
C MET A 123 7.50 14.18 -0.70
N LYS A 124 8.70 13.89 -0.17
CA LYS A 124 8.88 12.83 0.83
C LYS A 124 8.27 13.18 2.17
N LEU A 125 8.30 14.45 2.57
CA LEU A 125 7.70 14.91 3.83
C LEU A 125 6.18 14.85 3.79
N MET A 126 5.57 15.28 2.67
CA MET A 126 4.12 15.31 2.52
C MET A 126 3.51 13.93 2.28
N THR A 127 4.29 12.98 1.75
CA THR A 127 3.86 11.60 1.56
C THR A 127 3.70 10.89 2.91
N GLY A 128 2.49 10.45 3.20
CA GLY A 128 2.16 9.80 4.48
C GLY A 128 1.95 10.77 5.65
N ALA A 129 1.82 12.08 5.39
CA ALA A 129 1.56 13.08 6.43
C ALA A 129 0.09 13.19 6.86
N TYR A 130 -0.82 12.43 6.29
CA TYR A 130 -2.25 12.37 6.65
C TYR A 130 -2.97 13.73 6.61
N GLY A 131 -2.46 14.67 5.81
CA GLY A 131 -3.02 16.03 5.73
C GLY A 131 -2.71 16.91 6.93
N THR A 132 -1.77 16.53 7.79
CA THR A 132 -1.42 17.29 9.00
C THR A 132 -0.42 18.42 8.77
N LEU A 133 0.21 18.48 7.59
CA LEU A 133 1.24 19.48 7.25
C LEU A 133 0.80 20.45 6.15
N GLY A 134 -0.29 20.17 5.45
CA GLY A 134 -0.79 21.01 4.36
C GLY A 134 -1.90 20.33 3.57
N VAL A 135 -2.60 21.10 2.73
CA VAL A 135 -3.63 20.59 1.81
C VAL A 135 -3.00 20.39 0.43
N ILE A 136 -2.81 19.15 0.02
CA ILE A 136 -2.24 18.81 -1.29
C ILE A 136 -3.20 19.25 -2.40
N SER A 137 -2.71 20.05 -3.35
CA SER A 137 -3.52 20.59 -4.46
C SER A 137 -3.14 20.00 -5.81
N GLN A 138 -1.85 19.75 -6.07
CA GLN A 138 -1.35 19.25 -7.35
C GLN A 138 -0.14 18.32 -7.12
N LEU A 139 0.00 17.33 -7.99
CA LEU A 139 1.01 16.29 -7.92
C LEU A 139 1.61 16.06 -9.31
N THR A 140 2.92 15.84 -9.36
CA THR A 140 3.62 15.43 -10.58
C THR A 140 4.30 14.09 -10.34
N PHE A 141 3.99 13.11 -11.20
CA PHE A 141 4.51 11.74 -11.11
C PHE A 141 5.34 11.40 -12.35
N ARG A 142 6.32 10.54 -12.17
CA ARG A 142 6.86 9.77 -13.28
C ARG A 142 5.94 8.58 -13.57
N LEU A 143 5.81 8.23 -14.84
CA LEU A 143 5.05 7.11 -15.35
C LEU A 143 5.97 5.96 -15.79
N TYR A 144 5.37 4.84 -16.13
CA TYR A 144 6.06 3.66 -16.64
C TYR A 144 5.33 3.15 -17.89
N PRO A 145 6.06 2.51 -18.83
CA PRO A 145 5.43 1.86 -19.98
C PRO A 145 4.66 0.61 -19.56
N VAL A 146 3.49 0.42 -20.15
CA VAL A 146 2.75 -0.85 -20.02
C VAL A 146 3.61 -1.98 -20.61
N GLN A 147 3.72 -3.07 -19.88
CA GLN A 147 4.51 -4.22 -20.32
C GLN A 147 3.72 -5.09 -21.31
N GLU A 148 4.41 -5.69 -22.25
CA GLU A 148 3.81 -6.50 -23.33
C GLU A 148 3.06 -7.71 -22.78
N THR A 149 3.65 -8.41 -21.81
CA THR A 149 3.12 -9.65 -21.25
C THR A 149 3.18 -9.67 -19.74
N SER A 150 2.19 -10.30 -19.14
CA SER A 150 2.09 -10.50 -17.70
C SER A 150 1.70 -11.94 -17.40
N ARG A 151 2.37 -12.56 -16.43
CA ARG A 151 2.02 -13.89 -15.91
C ARG A 151 2.26 -13.95 -14.41
N THR A 152 1.35 -14.63 -13.71
CA THR A 152 1.49 -14.92 -12.28
C THR A 152 1.67 -16.41 -12.05
N VAL A 153 2.65 -16.78 -11.23
CA VAL A 153 2.82 -18.14 -10.72
C VAL A 153 2.36 -18.15 -9.27
N VAL A 154 1.47 -19.08 -8.95
CA VAL A 154 0.97 -19.31 -7.59
C VAL A 154 1.44 -20.69 -7.10
N LEU A 155 1.99 -20.73 -5.89
CA LEU A 155 2.47 -21.93 -5.23
C LEU A 155 1.77 -22.06 -3.87
N SER A 156 0.95 -23.06 -3.70
CA SER A 156 0.25 -23.35 -2.43
C SER A 156 0.95 -24.48 -1.68
N GLY A 157 1.10 -24.32 -0.37
CA GLY A 157 1.71 -25.33 0.48
C GLY A 157 1.91 -24.90 1.93
N PRO A 158 2.45 -25.78 2.77
CA PRO A 158 2.73 -25.47 4.15
C PRO A 158 3.90 -24.47 4.29
N ALA A 159 3.89 -23.71 5.37
CA ALA A 159 4.93 -22.72 5.66
C ALA A 159 6.35 -23.30 5.65
N THR A 160 6.51 -24.56 6.05
CA THR A 160 7.79 -25.27 6.06
C THR A 160 8.44 -25.43 4.68
N GLU A 161 7.63 -25.51 3.62
CA GLU A 161 8.09 -25.63 2.24
C GLU A 161 8.25 -24.23 1.59
N LEU A 162 7.31 -23.32 1.86
CA LEU A 162 7.36 -21.99 1.27
C LEU A 162 8.46 -21.10 1.83
N ARG A 163 8.82 -21.24 3.12
CA ARG A 163 9.88 -20.44 3.76
C ARG A 163 11.25 -20.59 3.06
N PRO A 164 11.81 -21.79 2.87
CA PRO A 164 13.09 -21.93 2.16
C PRO A 164 13.00 -21.49 0.69
N LEU A 165 11.86 -21.74 0.03
CA LEU A 165 11.63 -21.29 -1.33
C LEU A 165 11.64 -19.78 -1.44
N MET A 166 10.93 -19.05 -0.57
CA MET A 166 10.96 -17.59 -0.52
C MET A 166 12.39 -17.03 -0.36
N ALA A 167 13.20 -17.65 0.51
CA ALA A 167 14.59 -17.26 0.71
C ALA A 167 15.44 -17.49 -0.56
N THR A 168 15.21 -18.59 -1.26
CA THR A 168 15.87 -18.93 -2.53
C THR A 168 15.48 -17.94 -3.62
N LEU A 169 14.20 -17.68 -3.79
CA LEU A 169 13.68 -16.74 -4.80
C LEU A 169 14.15 -15.29 -4.54
N GLY A 170 14.18 -14.86 -3.29
CA GLY A 170 14.66 -13.53 -2.90
C GLY A 170 16.16 -13.28 -3.19
N ARG A 171 16.95 -14.34 -3.36
CA ARG A 171 18.38 -14.29 -3.73
C ARG A 171 18.63 -14.62 -5.22
N SER A 172 17.61 -15.04 -5.92
CA SER A 172 17.70 -15.41 -7.34
C SER A 172 17.79 -14.16 -8.22
N PRO A 173 18.21 -14.30 -9.49
CA PRO A 173 18.22 -13.21 -10.46
C PRO A 173 16.82 -12.89 -11.03
N LEU A 174 15.76 -13.50 -10.50
CA LEU A 174 14.40 -13.22 -10.92
C LEU A 174 13.99 -11.79 -10.54
N THR A 175 13.22 -11.15 -11.40
CA THR A 175 12.79 -9.76 -11.23
C THR A 175 11.26 -9.62 -11.23
N PRO A 176 10.56 -10.19 -10.25
CA PRO A 176 9.11 -10.10 -10.18
C PRO A 176 8.65 -8.66 -9.94
N VAL A 177 7.49 -8.31 -10.49
CA VAL A 177 6.83 -7.01 -10.24
C VAL A 177 5.96 -7.04 -8.99
N ALA A 178 5.53 -8.23 -8.57
CA ALA A 178 4.88 -8.48 -7.28
C ALA A 178 5.33 -9.85 -6.76
N PHE A 179 5.49 -9.97 -5.44
CA PHE A 179 5.96 -11.19 -4.76
C PHE A 179 5.40 -11.21 -3.35
N ASP A 180 4.25 -11.88 -3.18
CA ASP A 180 3.44 -11.81 -1.98
C ASP A 180 3.14 -13.19 -1.40
N LEU A 181 3.17 -13.30 -0.08
CA LEU A 181 2.67 -14.45 0.67
C LEU A 181 1.26 -14.15 1.19
N LEU A 182 0.32 -15.05 0.92
CA LEU A 182 -1.09 -14.98 1.28
C LEU A 182 -1.38 -15.95 2.42
N SER A 183 -2.25 -15.54 3.36
CA SER A 183 -2.77 -16.44 4.41
C SER A 183 -3.69 -17.50 3.81
N PRO A 184 -3.91 -18.65 4.50
CA PRO A 184 -4.82 -19.71 4.04
C PRO A 184 -6.23 -19.22 3.76
N ALA A 185 -6.77 -18.38 4.65
CA ALA A 185 -8.11 -17.79 4.47
C ALA A 185 -8.19 -16.89 3.23
N LEU A 186 -7.16 -16.07 2.96
CA LEU A 186 -7.12 -15.24 1.76
C LEU A 186 -6.98 -16.11 0.50
N ALA A 187 -6.12 -17.12 0.51
CA ALA A 187 -5.95 -18.06 -0.60
C ALA A 187 -7.28 -18.76 -0.93
N ALA A 188 -7.98 -19.27 0.08
CA ALA A 188 -9.30 -19.91 -0.09
C ALA A 188 -10.33 -18.94 -0.69
N SER A 189 -10.35 -17.68 -0.27
CA SER A 189 -11.26 -16.67 -0.81
C SER A 189 -11.02 -16.36 -2.29
N LEU A 190 -9.82 -16.67 -2.81
CA LEU A 190 -9.44 -16.54 -4.21
C LEU A 190 -9.63 -17.83 -5.03
N GLY A 191 -10.26 -18.87 -4.44
CA GLY A 191 -10.48 -20.17 -5.07
C GLY A 191 -9.23 -21.08 -5.13
N LEU A 192 -8.18 -20.75 -4.37
CA LEU A 192 -7.01 -21.59 -4.18
C LEU A 192 -7.23 -22.60 -3.05
N LYS A 193 -6.28 -23.53 -2.86
CA LYS A 193 -6.30 -24.39 -1.66
C LYS A 193 -6.21 -23.52 -0.39
N ALA A 194 -6.88 -23.97 0.69
CA ALA A 194 -6.85 -23.33 2.01
C ALA A 194 -5.51 -23.59 2.72
N GLU A 195 -4.42 -23.17 2.09
CA GLU A 195 -3.03 -23.27 2.53
C GLU A 195 -2.37 -21.91 2.31
N PHE A 196 -1.16 -21.68 2.85
CA PHE A 196 -0.39 -20.49 2.44
C PHE A 196 -0.16 -20.53 0.94
N ALA A 197 -0.25 -19.37 0.29
CA ALA A 197 -0.02 -19.27 -1.14
C ALA A 197 1.01 -18.16 -1.44
N LEU A 198 2.03 -18.51 -2.21
CA LEU A 198 3.04 -17.59 -2.68
C LEU A 198 2.69 -17.17 -4.10
N ALA A 199 2.35 -15.90 -4.29
CA ALA A 199 1.98 -15.33 -5.58
C ALA A 199 3.14 -14.48 -6.13
N ILE A 200 3.57 -14.78 -7.35
CA ILE A 200 4.74 -14.17 -7.99
C ILE A 200 4.36 -13.71 -9.39
N ARG A 201 4.42 -12.41 -9.65
CA ARG A 201 4.07 -11.83 -10.95
C ARG A 201 5.29 -11.36 -11.72
N PHE A 202 5.37 -11.74 -12.98
CA PHE A 202 6.36 -11.26 -13.93
C PHE A 202 5.69 -10.43 -15.03
N GLN A 203 6.29 -9.29 -15.37
CA GLN A 203 5.85 -8.41 -16.44
C GLN A 203 7.07 -7.92 -17.22
N ALA A 204 7.11 -8.21 -18.53
CA ALA A 204 8.17 -7.80 -19.47
C ALA A 204 7.72 -8.05 -20.91
N ILE A 205 8.67 -8.09 -21.85
CA ILE A 205 8.47 -8.66 -23.18
C ILE A 205 8.21 -10.17 -23.10
N ALA A 206 7.45 -10.73 -24.02
CA ALA A 206 6.98 -12.12 -23.96
C ALA A 206 8.11 -13.17 -23.75
N PRO A 207 9.25 -13.13 -24.47
CA PRO A 207 10.36 -14.07 -24.20
C PRO A 207 10.93 -13.94 -22.79
N GLY A 208 11.05 -12.71 -22.27
CA GLY A 208 11.58 -12.46 -20.93
C GLY A 208 10.68 -13.00 -19.82
N VAL A 209 9.35 -12.88 -19.97
CA VAL A 209 8.38 -13.46 -19.00
C VAL A 209 8.45 -14.98 -19.05
N THR A 210 8.54 -15.58 -20.23
CA THR A 210 8.65 -17.04 -20.40
C THR A 210 9.92 -17.58 -19.71
N GLU A 211 11.07 -16.97 -19.97
CA GLU A 211 12.34 -17.37 -19.32
C GLU A 211 12.27 -17.26 -17.78
N GLN A 212 11.68 -16.19 -17.25
CA GLN A 212 11.57 -16.03 -15.79
C GLN A 212 10.66 -17.08 -15.18
N VAL A 213 9.53 -17.42 -15.80
CA VAL A 213 8.63 -18.48 -15.35
C VAL A 213 9.31 -19.85 -15.39
N GLU A 214 9.99 -20.20 -16.50
CA GLU A 214 10.74 -21.44 -16.61
C GLU A 214 11.84 -21.55 -15.54
N ARG A 215 12.62 -20.48 -15.35
CA ARG A 215 13.66 -20.43 -14.32
C ARG A 215 13.07 -20.56 -12.91
N LEU A 216 11.93 -19.93 -12.63
CA LEU A 216 11.23 -20.09 -11.35
C LEU A 216 10.85 -21.57 -11.16
N GLN A 217 10.28 -22.21 -12.17
CA GLN A 217 9.87 -23.63 -12.08
C GLN A 217 11.03 -24.56 -11.74
N THR A 218 12.24 -24.28 -12.21
CA THR A 218 13.44 -25.08 -11.84
C THR A 218 13.87 -24.92 -10.39
N LEU A 219 13.40 -23.88 -9.70
CA LEU A 219 13.70 -23.59 -8.29
C LEU A 219 12.62 -24.12 -7.34
N VAL A 220 11.46 -24.54 -7.88
CA VAL A 220 10.35 -25.05 -7.06
C VAL A 220 10.64 -26.50 -6.69
N PRO A 221 10.72 -26.81 -5.37
CA PRO A 221 10.90 -28.19 -4.91
C PRO A 221 9.60 -28.98 -4.97
N GLU A 222 9.68 -30.28 -5.16
CA GLU A 222 8.54 -31.16 -4.90
C GLU A 222 8.23 -31.19 -3.38
N PRO A 223 6.97 -31.33 -2.97
CA PRO A 223 5.77 -31.62 -3.79
C PRO A 223 5.00 -30.39 -4.29
N LEU A 224 5.57 -29.18 -4.21
CA LEU A 224 4.87 -27.95 -4.62
C LEU A 224 4.59 -27.98 -6.14
N THR A 225 3.36 -27.72 -6.51
CA THR A 225 2.93 -27.67 -7.93
C THR A 225 2.56 -26.24 -8.31
N PRO A 226 3.27 -25.61 -9.27
CA PRO A 226 2.96 -24.26 -9.71
C PRO A 226 1.63 -24.21 -10.50
N ILE A 227 0.80 -23.22 -10.17
CA ILE A 227 -0.35 -22.80 -10.98
C ILE A 227 0.09 -21.58 -11.77
N LEU A 228 -0.01 -21.63 -13.10
CA LEU A 228 0.31 -20.51 -13.98
C LEU A 228 -0.97 -19.78 -14.38
N LEU A 229 -1.09 -18.51 -13.97
CA LEU A 229 -2.16 -17.62 -14.39
C LEU A 229 -1.68 -16.76 -15.55
N THR A 230 -2.46 -16.71 -16.60
CA THR A 230 -2.20 -15.95 -17.84
C THR A 230 -3.40 -15.10 -18.21
N ASP A 231 -3.22 -14.13 -19.08
CA ASP A 231 -4.28 -13.33 -19.68
C ASP A 231 -5.30 -12.79 -18.66
N GLN A 232 -6.56 -13.18 -18.79
CA GLN A 232 -7.65 -12.71 -17.92
C GLN A 232 -7.46 -13.14 -16.46
N ASP A 233 -6.96 -14.35 -16.22
CA ASP A 233 -6.74 -14.86 -14.86
C ASP A 233 -5.65 -14.05 -14.15
N ASP A 234 -4.54 -13.73 -14.80
CA ASP A 234 -3.50 -12.85 -14.25
C ASP A 234 -4.04 -11.43 -13.99
N GLN A 235 -4.85 -10.90 -14.92
CA GLN A 235 -5.39 -9.54 -14.79
C GLN A 235 -6.38 -9.40 -13.64
N THR A 236 -7.15 -10.44 -13.32
CA THR A 236 -8.17 -10.42 -12.28
C THR A 236 -7.64 -10.80 -10.90
N PHE A 237 -6.62 -11.63 -10.81
CA PHE A 237 -6.09 -12.17 -9.56
C PHE A 237 -5.66 -11.08 -8.56
N TRP A 238 -4.83 -10.12 -8.98
CA TRP A 238 -4.31 -9.07 -8.10
C TRP A 238 -5.38 -8.07 -7.62
N PRO A 239 -6.31 -7.62 -8.47
CA PRO A 239 -7.48 -6.87 -8.02
C PRO A 239 -8.36 -7.63 -7.03
N GLN A 240 -8.50 -8.96 -7.16
CA GLN A 240 -9.26 -9.78 -6.21
C GLN A 240 -8.61 -9.82 -4.83
N ILE A 241 -7.27 -9.95 -4.73
CA ILE A 241 -6.55 -9.81 -3.46
C ILE A 241 -6.88 -8.47 -2.79
N GLN A 242 -6.82 -7.40 -3.55
CA GLN A 242 -7.09 -6.06 -3.04
C GLN A 242 -8.55 -5.89 -2.62
N ALA A 243 -9.50 -6.41 -3.39
CA ALA A 243 -10.93 -6.37 -3.07
C ALA A 243 -11.27 -7.21 -1.82
N ALA A 244 -10.58 -8.32 -1.58
CA ALA A 244 -10.75 -9.12 -0.37
C ALA A 244 -10.25 -8.37 0.89
N LEU A 245 -9.11 -7.68 0.79
CA LEU A 245 -8.55 -6.90 1.89
C LEU A 245 -9.30 -5.57 2.12
N PHE A 246 -9.76 -4.93 1.05
CA PHE A 246 -10.45 -3.64 1.05
C PHE A 246 -11.73 -3.71 0.20
N PRO A 247 -12.76 -4.44 0.65
CA PRO A 247 -14.02 -4.57 -0.10
C PRO A 247 -14.69 -3.21 -0.28
N ASP A 248 -15.27 -3.00 -1.45
CA ASP A 248 -16.08 -1.80 -1.74
C ASP A 248 -17.44 -1.87 -1.00
N PRO A 249 -18.08 -0.76 -0.69
CA PRO A 249 -19.30 -0.70 0.14
C PRO A 249 -20.42 -1.67 -0.31
N PRO A 250 -21.20 -2.20 0.66
CA PRO A 250 -21.10 -1.91 2.08
C PRO A 250 -19.91 -2.58 2.74
N ARG A 251 -19.05 -1.77 3.36
CA ARG A 251 -17.92 -2.27 4.14
C ARG A 251 -18.46 -2.91 5.42
N ASP A 252 -17.83 -3.99 5.84
CA ASP A 252 -18.06 -4.54 7.17
C ASP A 252 -17.59 -3.52 8.22
N ALA A 253 -18.54 -2.89 8.88
CA ALA A 253 -18.27 -1.85 9.88
C ALA A 253 -17.55 -2.39 11.14
N THR A 254 -17.52 -3.71 11.32
CA THR A 254 -16.86 -4.39 12.46
C THR A 254 -15.43 -4.81 12.13
N ALA A 255 -15.06 -4.88 10.85
CA ALA A 255 -13.72 -5.31 10.43
C ALA A 255 -12.61 -4.39 10.94
N ILE A 256 -11.46 -4.99 11.24
CA ILE A 256 -10.21 -4.27 11.52
C ILE A 256 -9.24 -4.55 10.38
N VAL A 257 -8.70 -3.49 9.77
CA VAL A 257 -7.62 -3.59 8.79
C VAL A 257 -6.35 -3.01 9.40
N VAL A 258 -5.29 -3.80 9.39
CA VAL A 258 -3.98 -3.41 9.90
C VAL A 258 -2.92 -3.47 8.82
N LYS A 259 -1.93 -2.58 8.93
CA LYS A 259 -0.71 -2.60 8.12
C LYS A 259 0.43 -3.12 8.97
N LEU A 260 1.16 -4.07 8.41
CA LEU A 260 2.40 -4.63 9.00
C LEU A 260 3.62 -4.06 8.28
N GLY A 261 4.71 -3.91 9.03
CA GLY A 261 6.03 -3.73 8.44
C GLY A 261 7.00 -4.61 9.23
N LEU A 262 7.61 -5.57 8.56
CA LEU A 262 8.42 -6.64 9.15
C LEU A 262 9.78 -6.75 8.46
N ARG A 263 10.72 -7.42 9.08
CA ARG A 263 11.88 -7.92 8.35
C ARG A 263 11.43 -9.02 7.38
N PRO A 264 11.99 -9.13 6.18
CA PRO A 264 11.61 -10.19 5.22
C PRO A 264 11.68 -11.62 5.80
N THR A 265 12.61 -11.85 6.73
CA THR A 265 12.76 -13.13 7.41
C THR A 265 11.60 -13.51 8.33
N ALA A 266 10.80 -12.53 8.76
CA ALA A 266 9.66 -12.73 9.66
C ALA A 266 8.29 -12.82 8.93
N VAL A 267 8.29 -12.74 7.59
CA VAL A 267 7.05 -12.74 6.80
C VAL A 267 6.24 -14.01 7.03
N VAL A 268 6.86 -15.18 6.94
CA VAL A 268 6.17 -16.46 7.15
C VAL A 268 5.71 -16.58 8.60
N ASP A 269 6.57 -16.24 9.57
CA ASP A 269 6.23 -16.30 11.01
C ASP A 269 5.02 -15.42 11.34
N SER A 270 4.89 -14.27 10.65
CA SER A 270 3.79 -13.35 10.88
C SER A 270 2.43 -13.93 10.45
N LEU A 271 2.39 -14.60 9.30
CA LEU A 271 1.15 -15.24 8.83
C LEU A 271 0.86 -16.55 9.59
N GLU A 272 1.87 -17.31 10.01
CA GLU A 272 1.65 -18.44 10.93
C GLU A 272 1.14 -17.97 12.30
N CYS A 273 1.62 -16.84 12.80
CA CYS A 273 1.11 -16.24 14.04
C CYS A 273 -0.33 -15.77 13.85
N LEU A 274 -0.65 -15.14 12.72
CA LEU A 274 -1.99 -14.71 12.37
C LEU A 274 -2.96 -15.89 12.34
N GLU A 275 -2.58 -17.00 11.71
CA GLU A 275 -3.40 -18.21 11.62
C GLU A 275 -3.69 -18.81 13.01
N ARG A 276 -2.71 -18.77 13.94
CA ARG A 276 -2.93 -19.22 15.32
C ARG A 276 -3.83 -18.28 16.13
N LEU A 277 -3.78 -16.96 15.87
CA LEU A 277 -4.58 -15.97 16.61
C LEU A 277 -5.99 -15.83 16.05
N ALA A 278 -6.16 -16.01 14.75
CA ALA A 278 -7.42 -15.77 14.05
C ALA A 278 -7.59 -16.75 12.88
N PRO A 279 -7.71 -18.07 13.16
CA PRO A 279 -7.85 -19.09 12.13
C PRO A 279 -9.10 -18.80 11.27
N ASP A 280 -8.97 -19.00 9.96
CA ASP A 280 -10.04 -18.86 8.95
C ASP A 280 -10.72 -17.48 8.84
N LEU A 281 -10.44 -16.53 9.74
CA LEU A 281 -11.09 -15.21 9.79
C LEU A 281 -10.15 -14.05 9.50
N ALA A 282 -8.88 -14.35 9.23
CA ALA A 282 -7.88 -13.33 8.95
C ALA A 282 -7.35 -13.43 7.52
N LEU A 283 -7.68 -12.44 6.70
CA LEU A 283 -7.16 -12.31 5.35
C LEU A 283 -5.84 -11.55 5.42
N GLY A 284 -4.72 -12.22 5.14
CA GLY A 284 -3.39 -11.63 5.21
C GLY A 284 -2.63 -11.71 3.90
N CYS A 285 -2.05 -10.58 3.46
CA CYS A 285 -1.13 -10.48 2.33
C CYS A 285 0.11 -9.72 2.76
N VAL A 286 1.30 -10.35 2.63
CA VAL A 286 2.57 -9.73 3.02
C VAL A 286 3.58 -9.87 1.89
N HIS A 287 4.18 -8.74 1.49
CA HIS A 287 5.21 -8.72 0.44
C HIS A 287 6.48 -9.44 0.93
N ALA A 288 6.88 -10.46 0.21
CA ALA A 288 7.94 -11.39 0.60
C ALA A 288 9.31 -10.73 0.81
N THR A 289 9.62 -9.67 0.05
CA THR A 289 10.94 -9.02 0.09
C THR A 289 10.98 -7.74 0.91
N SER A 290 9.85 -7.01 1.04
CA SER A 290 9.81 -5.77 1.82
C SER A 290 9.26 -5.96 3.23
N GLY A 291 8.58 -7.08 3.50
CA GLY A 291 7.91 -7.35 4.78
C GLY A 291 6.73 -6.42 5.07
N ILE A 292 6.31 -5.59 4.12
CA ILE A 292 5.11 -4.76 4.26
C ILE A 292 3.90 -5.61 3.92
N GLY A 293 2.88 -5.56 4.76
CA GLY A 293 1.67 -6.35 4.53
C GLY A 293 0.42 -5.67 5.03
N THR A 294 -0.70 -6.23 4.63
CA THR A 294 -2.04 -5.85 5.08
C THR A 294 -2.75 -7.10 5.60
N VAL A 295 -3.40 -6.96 6.74
CA VAL A 295 -4.26 -7.99 7.32
C VAL A 295 -5.64 -7.40 7.58
N ARG A 296 -6.67 -8.12 7.18
CA ARG A 296 -8.06 -7.84 7.50
C ARG A 296 -8.59 -8.90 8.46
N LEU A 297 -9.04 -8.47 9.62
CA LEU A 297 -9.71 -9.29 10.63
C LEU A 297 -11.23 -9.06 10.55
N THR A 298 -12.01 -10.12 10.61
CA THR A 298 -13.47 -10.07 10.55
C THR A 298 -14.10 -10.89 11.67
N GLY A 299 -15.41 -10.73 11.89
CA GLY A 299 -16.15 -11.51 12.87
C GLY A 299 -15.69 -11.26 14.32
N ASP A 300 -15.87 -12.25 15.17
CA ASP A 300 -15.62 -12.16 16.61
C ASP A 300 -14.12 -12.01 16.98
N LEU A 301 -13.22 -12.25 16.04
CA LEU A 301 -11.77 -12.08 16.21
C LEU A 301 -11.26 -10.69 15.84
N ALA A 302 -12.11 -9.80 15.33
CA ALA A 302 -11.79 -8.40 15.10
C ALA A 302 -11.79 -7.62 16.44
N THR A 303 -10.84 -7.93 17.32
CA THR A 303 -10.75 -7.39 18.68
C THR A 303 -9.44 -6.66 18.94
N VAL A 304 -9.44 -5.80 19.94
CA VAL A 304 -8.24 -5.12 20.44
C VAL A 304 -7.18 -6.13 20.89
N ALA A 305 -7.60 -7.21 21.57
CA ALA A 305 -6.69 -8.23 22.08
C ALA A 305 -5.90 -8.92 20.96
N VAL A 306 -6.56 -9.27 19.84
CA VAL A 306 -5.89 -9.88 18.67
C VAL A 306 -4.92 -8.87 18.02
N VAL A 307 -5.33 -7.61 17.88
CA VAL A 307 -4.46 -6.55 17.32
C VAL A 307 -3.22 -6.33 18.19
N GLU A 308 -3.37 -6.24 19.51
CA GLU A 308 -2.25 -6.04 20.43
C GLU A 308 -1.32 -7.27 20.50
N ALA A 309 -1.87 -8.47 20.49
CA ALA A 309 -1.07 -9.70 20.42
C ALA A 309 -0.24 -9.75 19.14
N LEU A 310 -0.85 -9.46 17.98
CA LEU A 310 -0.14 -9.41 16.71
C LEU A 310 0.90 -8.28 16.67
N ARG A 311 0.57 -7.10 17.21
CA ARG A 311 1.49 -5.96 17.33
C ARG A 311 2.71 -6.31 18.14
N SER A 312 2.53 -6.94 19.32
CA SER A 312 3.64 -7.36 20.18
C SER A 312 4.59 -8.30 19.44
N ARG A 313 4.04 -9.27 18.68
CA ARG A 313 4.85 -10.16 17.85
C ARG A 313 5.60 -9.41 16.75
N CYS A 314 4.95 -8.48 16.06
CA CYS A 314 5.62 -7.66 15.06
C CYS A 314 6.80 -6.88 15.65
N GLN A 315 6.65 -6.31 16.84
CA GLN A 315 7.71 -5.60 17.56
C GLN A 315 8.87 -6.51 17.98
N GLU A 316 8.58 -7.72 18.47
CA GLU A 316 9.60 -8.74 18.79
C GLU A 316 10.46 -9.09 17.55
N TRP A 317 9.87 -9.10 16.36
CA TRP A 317 10.57 -9.30 15.09
C TRP A 317 11.23 -8.02 14.54
N GLY A 318 11.25 -6.94 15.33
CA GLY A 318 11.83 -5.65 14.93
C GLY A 318 11.03 -4.89 13.89
N GLY A 319 9.73 -5.15 13.86
CA GLY A 319 8.76 -4.53 12.96
C GLY A 319 7.74 -3.63 13.69
N TYR A 320 6.62 -3.37 13.03
CA TYR A 320 5.52 -2.56 13.56
C TYR A 320 4.15 -3.04 13.05
N LEU A 321 3.10 -2.65 13.73
CA LEU A 321 1.71 -2.79 13.30
C LEU A 321 0.97 -1.47 13.51
N THR A 322 0.32 -0.98 12.43
CA THR A 322 -0.55 0.21 12.45
C THR A 322 -1.97 -0.19 12.07
N VAL A 323 -2.96 0.31 12.81
CA VAL A 323 -4.38 0.11 12.48
C VAL A 323 -4.79 1.12 11.42
N LEU A 324 -5.20 0.65 10.25
CA LEU A 324 -5.74 1.48 9.17
C LEU A 324 -7.23 1.75 9.38
N GLU A 325 -8.02 0.67 9.46
CA GLU A 325 -9.46 0.73 9.63
C GLU A 325 -9.88 -0.06 10.87
N ALA A 326 -10.79 0.51 11.65
CA ALA A 326 -11.44 -0.17 12.77
C ALA A 326 -12.70 0.61 13.16
N PRO A 327 -13.65 -0.01 13.87
CA PRO A 327 -14.76 0.68 14.51
C PRO A 327 -14.28 1.86 15.37
N LYS A 328 -15.03 2.97 15.36
CA LYS A 328 -14.67 4.18 16.12
C LYS A 328 -14.44 3.88 17.61
N ALA A 329 -15.28 3.04 18.19
CA ALA A 329 -15.17 2.63 19.59
C ALA A 329 -13.81 1.96 19.90
N LEU A 330 -13.33 1.10 19.00
CA LEU A 330 -12.02 0.47 19.17
C LEU A 330 -10.87 1.48 19.03
N LYS A 331 -10.98 2.43 18.11
CA LYS A 331 -9.95 3.48 17.95
C LYS A 331 -9.87 4.46 19.13
N GLN A 332 -10.89 4.53 19.97
CA GLN A 332 -10.86 5.35 21.19
C GLN A 332 -10.04 4.75 22.32
N ILE A 333 -9.88 3.41 22.32
CA ILE A 333 -9.19 2.66 23.38
C ILE A 333 -7.88 2.03 22.94
N LEU A 334 -7.60 2.02 21.61
CA LEU A 334 -6.42 1.43 21.01
C LEU A 334 -5.54 2.53 20.41
N ASP A 335 -4.23 2.52 20.71
CA ASP A 335 -3.28 3.32 19.92
C ASP A 335 -3.21 2.77 18.49
N VAL A 336 -3.76 3.53 17.53
CA VAL A 336 -3.83 3.11 16.12
C VAL A 336 -2.46 3.03 15.46
N TRP A 337 -1.48 3.82 15.93
CA TRP A 337 -0.15 3.87 15.32
C TRP A 337 0.80 2.81 15.84
N GLY A 338 0.71 2.47 17.13
CA GLY A 338 1.65 1.54 17.77
C GLY A 338 3.11 1.99 17.62
N TYR A 339 3.35 3.30 17.59
CA TYR A 339 4.67 3.86 17.33
C TYR A 339 5.59 3.72 18.54
N SER A 340 6.69 3.01 18.39
CA SER A 340 7.70 2.77 19.43
C SER A 340 9.07 3.42 19.14
N GLY A 341 9.15 4.25 18.07
CA GLY A 341 10.41 4.90 17.68
C GLY A 341 10.71 6.17 18.50
N ASN A 342 11.87 6.77 18.24
CA ASN A 342 12.38 7.96 18.93
C ASN A 342 12.21 9.27 18.14
N ALA A 343 11.53 9.27 16.99
CA ALA A 343 11.40 10.44 16.13
C ALA A 343 10.20 11.35 16.48
N LEU A 344 9.41 11.04 17.50
CA LEU A 344 8.24 11.84 17.89
C LEU A 344 8.58 13.32 18.17
N PRO A 345 9.68 13.69 18.85
CA PRO A 345 10.06 15.10 19.04
C PRO A 345 10.33 15.83 17.70
N LEU A 346 10.92 15.14 16.73
CA LEU A 346 11.15 15.71 15.39
C LEU A 346 9.84 15.89 14.64
N MET A 347 8.92 14.90 14.72
CA MET A 347 7.57 15.01 14.12
C MET A 347 6.81 16.18 14.73
N GLN A 348 6.92 16.37 16.04
CA GLN A 348 6.34 17.50 16.77
C GLN A 348 6.88 18.84 16.26
N ALA A 349 8.21 18.99 16.16
CA ALA A 349 8.86 20.20 15.66
C ALA A 349 8.46 20.52 14.21
N LEU A 350 8.33 19.50 13.35
CA LEU A 350 7.84 19.66 11.98
C LEU A 350 6.36 20.12 11.99
N LYS A 351 5.51 19.53 12.81
CA LYS A 351 4.11 19.97 12.96
C LYS A 351 4.04 21.42 13.42
N ASP A 352 4.81 21.83 14.41
CA ASP A 352 4.84 23.21 14.91
C ASP A 352 5.29 24.21 13.84
N GLN A 353 6.23 23.80 12.96
CA GLN A 353 6.69 24.64 11.84
C GLN A 353 5.65 24.73 10.71
N PHE A 354 4.99 23.63 10.36
CA PHE A 354 4.04 23.58 9.23
C PHE A 354 2.62 23.96 9.60
N ASP A 355 2.23 23.80 10.85
CA ASP A 355 0.88 24.12 11.36
C ASP A 355 0.93 24.54 12.84
N PRO A 356 1.50 25.73 13.15
CA PRO A 356 1.66 26.22 14.53
C PRO A 356 0.36 26.37 15.31
N TYR A 357 -0.76 26.46 14.60
CA TYR A 357 -2.09 26.62 15.21
C TYR A 357 -2.87 25.31 15.35
N ARG A 358 -2.27 24.16 14.98
CA ARG A 358 -2.89 22.83 15.05
C ARG A 358 -4.24 22.73 14.33
N ARG A 359 -4.39 23.39 13.17
CA ARG A 359 -5.64 23.45 12.39
C ARG A 359 -5.77 22.32 11.35
N LEU A 360 -4.65 21.75 10.91
CA LEU A 360 -4.62 20.76 9.84
C LEU A 360 -4.75 19.36 10.40
N SER A 361 -5.91 18.74 10.22
CA SER A 361 -6.21 17.35 10.58
C SER A 361 -5.75 16.95 12.00
N PRO A 362 -6.12 17.69 13.06
CA PRO A 362 -5.62 17.46 14.42
C PRO A 362 -6.01 16.08 14.94
N GLY A 363 -5.09 15.41 15.62
CA GLY A 363 -5.29 14.07 16.19
C GLY A 363 -5.08 12.91 15.20
N ARG A 364 -4.82 13.19 13.93
CA ARG A 364 -4.78 12.16 12.88
C ARG A 364 -3.45 11.40 12.80
N PHE A 365 -2.36 12.00 13.22
CA PHE A 365 -1.02 11.43 13.05
C PHE A 365 -0.46 10.83 14.36
N VAL A 366 0.76 10.29 14.28
CA VAL A 366 1.49 9.68 15.40
C VAL A 366 1.52 10.65 16.58
N GLY A 367 1.27 10.16 17.79
CA GLY A 367 1.28 10.97 19.01
C GLY A 367 0.15 12.01 19.10
N GLY A 368 -0.91 11.88 18.30
CA GLY A 368 -2.04 12.81 18.28
C GLY A 368 -1.74 14.13 17.55
N LEU A 369 -0.72 14.16 16.70
CA LEU A 369 -0.34 15.32 15.88
C LEU A 369 -1.34 15.61 14.77
#